data_9e44fb2d63e54c1979f1207fafb54347
#
_entry.id   9e44fb2d63e54c1979f1207fafb54347
#
_cell.length_a   1.000
_cell.length_b   1.000
_cell.length_c   1.000
_cell.angle_alpha   90.00
_cell.angle_beta   90.00
_cell.angle_gamma   90.00
#
_symmetry.space_group_name_H-M   'P 1'
#
loop_
_entity.id
_entity.type
_entity.pdbx_description
1 polymer ?
#
loop_
_entity_poly.entity_id
_entity_poly.type
_entity_poly.pdbx_seq_one_letter_code
_entity_poly.pdbx_strand_id
1 'polypeptide(L)'
;KMKQAEGSAKSDVPVLVHGDVEVVDKDENITAESMFKLSHIPVRQELSGLIIQNNVTGCTMMINAALLNGIGDAADDERIIMHDYLIALYAGVFGKTEVIEKPLLSYRQHGDNSVGAKDNNNSKYLISRLKQGRENYKEAMNTSREQIGFFLEKYGEEMLKKGLKDEYSLMKKYAESG
;
A
#
# COMPACT_ATOMS: atom_id res chain seq x y z
N LYS A 1 -11.00 9.83 -13.43
CA LYS A 1 -9.70 10.06 -12.78
C LYS A 1 -8.53 9.57 -13.65
N MET A 2 -8.46 8.29 -14.06
CA MET A 2 -7.32 7.78 -14.85
C MET A 2 -7.04 8.65 -16.10
N LYS A 3 -8.02 8.85 -16.98
CA LYS A 3 -7.86 9.74 -18.15
C LYS A 3 -7.39 11.15 -17.81
N GLN A 4 -7.81 11.69 -16.67
CA GLN A 4 -7.38 13.00 -16.19
C GLN A 4 -5.94 12.97 -15.69
N ALA A 5 -5.55 11.91 -14.98
CA ALA A 5 -4.20 11.70 -14.48
C ALA A 5 -3.20 11.51 -15.63
N GLU A 6 -3.56 10.68 -16.63
CA GLU A 6 -2.76 10.48 -17.85
C GLU A 6 -2.66 11.76 -18.70
N GLY A 7 -3.75 12.52 -18.84
CA GLY A 7 -3.75 13.77 -19.61
C GLY A 7 -2.86 14.87 -19.02
N SER A 8 -2.49 14.76 -17.75
CA SER A 8 -1.52 15.64 -17.05
C SER A 8 -0.10 15.09 -17.03
N ALA A 9 0.13 13.87 -17.51
CA ALA A 9 1.41 13.19 -17.55
C ALA A 9 1.82 12.91 -19.01
N LYS A 10 3.14 12.71 -19.25
CA LYS A 10 3.59 12.16 -20.52
C LYS A 10 3.09 10.72 -20.66
N SER A 11 2.93 10.21 -21.88
CA SER A 11 2.38 8.88 -22.17
C SER A 11 3.16 7.70 -21.56
N ASP A 12 4.42 7.93 -21.21
CA ASP A 12 5.37 6.98 -20.64
C ASP A 12 5.50 7.05 -19.11
N VAL A 13 4.73 7.93 -18.46
CA VAL A 13 4.73 8.05 -17.00
C VAL A 13 3.83 6.98 -16.38
N PRO A 14 4.33 6.16 -15.42
CA PRO A 14 3.52 5.24 -14.65
C PRO A 14 2.44 5.97 -13.86
N VAL A 15 1.18 5.53 -13.95
CA VAL A 15 0.06 6.13 -13.23
C VAL A 15 -0.74 5.06 -12.51
N LEU A 16 -0.94 5.29 -11.21
CA LEU A 16 -1.84 4.55 -10.34
C LEU A 16 -3.00 5.46 -9.93
N VAL A 17 -4.22 4.97 -10.05
CA VAL A 17 -5.41 5.57 -9.42
C VAL A 17 -6.00 4.53 -8.48
N HIS A 18 -6.27 4.91 -7.24
CA HIS A 18 -6.94 4.05 -6.27
C HIS A 18 -7.99 4.82 -5.48
N GLY A 19 -8.77 4.14 -4.67
CA GLY A 19 -9.78 4.78 -3.85
C GLY A 19 -10.00 4.09 -2.53
N ASP A 20 -10.92 4.65 -1.75
CA ASP A 20 -11.35 4.12 -0.47
C ASP A 20 -12.37 2.99 -0.65
N VAL A 21 -12.65 2.29 0.44
CA VAL A 21 -13.73 1.30 0.55
C VAL A 21 -14.55 1.58 1.80
N GLU A 22 -15.84 1.32 1.77
CA GLU A 22 -16.63 1.14 2.98
C GLU A 22 -16.46 -0.31 3.48
N VAL A 23 -16.53 -0.51 4.78
CA VAL A 23 -16.38 -1.83 5.40
C VAL A 23 -17.74 -2.36 5.80
N VAL A 24 -18.05 -3.57 5.39
CA VAL A 24 -19.31 -4.25 5.74
C VAL A 24 -19.02 -5.58 6.46
N ASP A 25 -19.95 -6.00 7.30
CA ASP A 25 -19.91 -7.31 7.95
C ASP A 25 -20.40 -8.43 7.00
N LYS A 26 -20.51 -9.67 7.53
CA LYS A 26 -20.99 -10.83 6.79
C LYS A 26 -22.45 -10.69 6.29
N ASP A 27 -23.24 -9.86 6.95
CA ASP A 27 -24.65 -9.61 6.67
C ASP A 27 -24.87 -8.32 5.86
N GLU A 28 -23.76 -7.75 5.33
CA GLU A 28 -23.70 -6.52 4.51
C GLU A 28 -24.06 -5.22 5.25
N ASN A 29 -24.09 -5.23 6.60
CA ASN A 29 -24.25 -4.01 7.36
C ASN A 29 -22.94 -3.20 7.35
N ILE A 30 -23.03 -1.90 7.13
CA ILE A 30 -21.88 -1.01 7.15
C ILE A 30 -21.34 -0.90 8.57
N THR A 31 -20.09 -1.33 8.77
CA THR A 31 -19.36 -1.23 10.04
C THR A 31 -18.42 -0.01 10.05
N ALA A 32 -17.96 0.42 8.88
CA ALA A 32 -17.24 1.69 8.72
C ALA A 32 -17.47 2.27 7.32
N GLU A 33 -17.74 3.57 7.26
CA GLU A 33 -17.97 4.29 5.98
C GLU A 33 -16.69 4.51 5.16
N SER A 34 -15.52 4.30 5.76
CA SER A 34 -14.22 4.55 5.13
C SER A 34 -13.12 3.72 5.79
N MET A 35 -12.41 2.94 5.00
CA MET A 35 -11.23 2.19 5.47
C MET A 35 -10.08 3.14 5.85
N PHE A 36 -9.87 4.22 5.12
CA PHE A 36 -8.84 5.21 5.46
C PHE A 36 -9.07 5.82 6.85
N LYS A 37 -10.32 6.19 7.16
CA LYS A 37 -10.69 6.72 8.48
C LYS A 37 -10.57 5.66 9.57
N LEU A 38 -11.05 4.45 9.31
CA LEU A 38 -11.00 3.33 10.25
C LEU A 38 -9.55 2.96 10.62
N SER A 39 -8.67 2.93 9.64
CA SER A 39 -7.27 2.54 9.80
C SER A 39 -6.36 3.69 10.20
N HIS A 40 -6.88 4.91 10.29
CA HIS A 40 -6.09 6.13 10.54
C HIS A 40 -4.92 6.33 9.57
N ILE A 41 -5.07 5.85 8.34
CA ILE A 41 -4.06 5.98 7.29
C ILE A 41 -4.29 7.28 6.52
N PRO A 42 -3.25 8.08 6.27
CA PRO A 42 -3.37 9.26 5.43
C PRO A 42 -3.87 8.88 4.02
N VAL A 43 -4.88 9.60 3.55
CA VAL A 43 -5.47 9.38 2.21
C VAL A 43 -4.43 9.60 1.12
N ARG A 44 -3.64 10.65 1.26
CA ARG A 44 -2.51 10.96 0.37
C ARG A 44 -1.21 10.72 1.12
N GLN A 45 -0.37 9.90 0.56
CA GLN A 45 0.95 9.62 1.12
C GLN A 45 2.04 10.06 0.15
N GLU A 46 3.08 10.66 0.71
CA GLU A 46 4.37 10.77 0.06
C GLU A 46 5.12 9.44 0.13
N LEU A 47 6.18 9.28 -0.64
CA LEU A 47 6.97 8.05 -0.65
C LEU A 47 7.44 7.65 0.77
N SER A 48 7.83 8.62 1.60
CA SER A 48 8.25 8.39 2.99
C SER A 48 7.17 7.71 3.85
N GLY A 49 5.91 8.05 3.65
CA GLY A 49 4.79 7.39 4.32
C GLY A 49 4.50 6.01 3.73
N LEU A 50 4.54 5.94 2.40
CA LEU A 50 4.25 4.70 1.66
C LEU A 50 5.24 3.58 1.95
N ILE A 51 6.54 3.86 2.12
CA ILE A 51 7.54 2.84 2.49
C ILE A 51 7.30 2.24 3.87
N ILE A 52 6.59 2.94 4.75
CA ILE A 52 6.25 2.45 6.10
C ILE A 52 4.93 1.66 6.06
N GLN A 53 3.94 2.17 5.34
CA GLN A 53 2.60 1.60 5.34
C GLN A 53 1.90 1.81 3.99
N ASN A 54 1.46 0.71 3.39
CA ASN A 54 0.64 0.75 2.19
C ASN A 54 -0.76 1.32 2.51
N ASN A 55 -1.23 2.27 1.70
CA ASN A 55 -2.59 2.81 1.76
C ASN A 55 -3.45 2.42 0.55
N VAL A 56 -2.94 1.58 -0.31
CA VAL A 56 -3.62 1.14 -1.54
C VAL A 56 -4.29 -0.20 -1.30
N THR A 57 -5.58 -0.28 -1.59
CA THR A 57 -6.33 -1.54 -1.54
C THR A 57 -6.47 -2.09 -2.96
N GLY A 58 -5.96 -3.30 -3.20
CA GLY A 58 -5.82 -3.91 -4.51
C GLY A 58 -7.08 -3.88 -5.38
N CYS A 59 -8.26 -4.16 -4.80
CA CYS A 59 -9.52 -4.16 -5.53
C CYS A 59 -10.02 -2.76 -5.97
N THR A 60 -9.39 -1.68 -5.50
CA THR A 60 -9.71 -0.30 -5.90
C THR A 60 -8.76 0.27 -6.94
N MET A 61 -7.72 -0.47 -7.31
CA MET A 61 -6.66 0.02 -8.19
C MET A 61 -7.07 0.06 -9.66
N MET A 62 -6.59 1.08 -10.35
CA MET A 62 -6.51 1.15 -11.80
C MET A 62 -5.11 1.65 -12.16
N ILE A 63 -4.43 0.96 -13.04
CA ILE A 63 -3.08 1.28 -13.51
C ILE A 63 -3.07 1.50 -15.02
N ASN A 64 -2.13 2.31 -15.51
CA ASN A 64 -1.94 2.48 -16.95
C ASN A 64 -0.91 1.47 -17.51
N ALA A 65 -0.80 1.41 -18.83
CA ALA A 65 0.13 0.51 -19.51
C ALA A 65 1.60 0.80 -19.15
N ALA A 66 1.97 2.05 -18.93
CA ALA A 66 3.33 2.42 -18.55
C ALA A 66 3.72 1.82 -17.17
N LEU A 67 2.77 1.83 -16.20
CA LEU A 67 2.98 1.21 -14.90
C LEU A 67 3.10 -0.31 -15.03
N LEU A 68 2.16 -0.95 -15.76
CA LEU A 68 2.18 -2.39 -15.96
C LEU A 68 3.49 -2.87 -16.61
N ASN A 69 3.91 -2.20 -17.67
CA ASN A 69 5.16 -2.52 -18.37
C ASN A 69 6.39 -2.29 -17.49
N GLY A 70 6.37 -1.26 -16.65
CA GLY A 70 7.47 -0.92 -15.76
C GLY A 70 7.66 -1.92 -14.63
N ILE A 71 6.59 -2.51 -14.11
CA ILE A 71 6.67 -3.57 -13.10
C ILE A 71 7.30 -4.82 -13.71
N GLY A 72 6.97 -5.15 -14.97
CA GLY A 72 7.54 -6.28 -15.69
C GLY A 72 7.36 -7.61 -14.95
N ASP A 73 8.36 -8.47 -15.05
CA ASP A 73 8.34 -9.83 -14.47
C ASP A 73 8.37 -9.85 -12.93
N ALA A 74 8.58 -8.71 -12.29
CA ALA A 74 8.54 -8.66 -10.83
C ALA A 74 7.15 -9.00 -10.27
N ALA A 75 6.08 -8.84 -11.06
CA ALA A 75 4.72 -9.21 -10.64
C ALA A 75 4.54 -10.72 -10.37
N ASP A 76 5.38 -11.56 -10.97
CA ASP A 76 5.32 -13.03 -10.86
C ASP A 76 6.33 -13.60 -9.83
N ASP A 77 7.08 -12.76 -9.12
CA ASP A 77 8.08 -13.21 -8.15
C ASP A 77 7.40 -13.64 -6.84
N GLU A 78 7.64 -14.88 -6.41
CA GLU A 78 7.04 -15.49 -5.21
C GLU A 78 7.39 -14.75 -3.91
N ARG A 79 8.40 -13.89 -3.92
CA ARG A 79 8.80 -13.06 -2.77
C ARG A 79 7.93 -11.81 -2.57
N ILE A 80 7.02 -11.55 -3.50
CA ILE A 80 6.06 -10.46 -3.33
C ILE A 80 5.11 -10.81 -2.21
N ILE A 81 5.12 -9.99 -1.16
CA ILE A 81 4.23 -10.17 -0.01
C ILE A 81 2.84 -9.61 -0.34
N MET A 82 2.80 -8.44 -1.00
CA MET A 82 1.56 -7.77 -1.40
C MET A 82 1.75 -7.10 -2.77
N HIS A 83 1.00 -7.56 -3.76
CA HIS A 83 1.08 -7.02 -5.13
C HIS A 83 0.66 -5.54 -5.22
N ASP A 84 -0.37 -5.14 -4.45
CA ASP A 84 -0.83 -3.75 -4.40
C ASP A 84 0.22 -2.81 -3.80
N TYR A 85 0.98 -3.28 -2.83
CA TYR A 85 2.08 -2.52 -2.25
C TYR A 85 3.24 -2.34 -3.24
N LEU A 86 3.61 -3.38 -3.98
CA LEU A 86 4.63 -3.29 -5.04
C LEU A 86 4.23 -2.25 -6.09
N ILE A 87 2.98 -2.32 -6.56
CA ILE A 87 2.42 -1.40 -7.55
C ILE A 87 2.42 0.04 -7.03
N ALA A 88 2.02 0.23 -5.77
CA ALA A 88 2.01 1.54 -5.13
C ALA A 88 3.42 2.14 -5.01
N LEU A 89 4.41 1.33 -4.59
CA LEU A 89 5.81 1.74 -4.52
C LEU A 89 6.35 2.12 -5.89
N TYR A 90 6.07 1.31 -6.93
CA TYR A 90 6.53 1.60 -8.28
C TYR A 90 5.96 2.93 -8.79
N ALA A 91 4.65 3.16 -8.60
CA ALA A 91 4.02 4.42 -8.97
C ALA A 91 4.54 5.61 -8.15
N GLY A 92 4.81 5.40 -6.86
CA GLY A 92 5.35 6.44 -5.97
C GLY A 92 6.79 6.84 -6.30
N VAL A 93 7.61 5.90 -6.80
CA VAL A 93 9.01 6.15 -7.16
C VAL A 93 9.16 6.68 -8.58
N PHE A 94 8.51 6.05 -9.56
CA PHE A 94 8.74 6.31 -10.98
C PHE A 94 7.64 7.09 -11.68
N GLY A 95 6.53 7.36 -10.99
CA GLY A 95 5.34 7.89 -11.62
C GLY A 95 4.49 8.78 -10.76
N LYS A 96 3.19 8.51 -10.77
CA LYS A 96 2.17 9.32 -10.13
C LYS A 96 1.07 8.47 -9.53
N THR A 97 0.65 8.83 -8.32
CA THR A 97 -0.51 8.26 -7.65
C THR A 97 -1.61 9.30 -7.49
N GLU A 98 -2.84 8.92 -7.85
CA GLU A 98 -4.04 9.74 -7.68
C GLU A 98 -5.07 8.99 -6.83
N VAL A 99 -5.67 9.70 -5.87
CA VAL A 99 -6.65 9.12 -4.96
C VAL A 99 -8.05 9.61 -5.26
N ILE A 100 -9.01 8.71 -5.19
CA ILE A 100 -10.44 9.01 -5.18
C ILE A 100 -10.89 8.97 -3.71
N GLU A 101 -11.12 10.14 -3.12
CA GLU A 101 -11.40 10.31 -1.69
C GLU A 101 -12.84 9.94 -1.30
N LYS A 102 -13.34 8.84 -1.84
CA LYS A 102 -14.64 8.28 -1.49
C LYS A 102 -14.63 6.78 -1.67
N PRO A 103 -15.44 6.04 -0.92
CA PRO A 103 -15.60 4.61 -1.11
C PRO A 103 -16.03 4.28 -2.54
N LEU A 104 -15.38 3.30 -3.13
CA LEU A 104 -15.65 2.82 -4.49
C LEU A 104 -16.43 1.50 -4.48
N LEU A 105 -16.34 0.76 -3.38
CA LEU A 105 -16.98 -0.53 -3.21
C LEU A 105 -17.14 -0.85 -1.71
N SER A 106 -18.00 -1.82 -1.41
CA SER A 106 -18.18 -2.38 -0.09
C SER A 106 -17.20 -3.55 0.10
N TYR A 107 -16.30 -3.42 1.08
CA TYR A 107 -15.31 -4.42 1.44
C TYR A 107 -15.84 -5.30 2.59
N ARG A 108 -16.18 -6.54 2.27
CA ARG A 108 -16.70 -7.48 3.29
C ARG A 108 -15.57 -7.99 4.17
N GLN A 109 -15.70 -7.74 5.48
CA GLN A 109 -14.84 -8.34 6.49
C GLN A 109 -15.57 -9.51 7.17
N HIS A 110 -14.92 -10.66 7.16
CA HIS A 110 -15.29 -11.83 7.96
C HIS A 110 -14.04 -12.32 8.71
N GLY A 111 -14.24 -13.12 9.79
CA GLY A 111 -13.17 -13.48 10.73
C GLY A 111 -11.92 -14.13 10.16
N ASP A 112 -11.97 -14.59 8.90
CA ASP A 112 -10.86 -15.26 8.19
C ASP A 112 -10.10 -14.34 7.21
N ASN A 113 -10.41 -13.03 7.18
CA ASN A 113 -9.68 -12.10 6.34
C ASN A 113 -8.26 -11.89 6.89
N SER A 114 -7.25 -11.95 6.02
CA SER A 114 -5.83 -11.78 6.36
C SER A 114 -5.53 -10.42 7.01
N VAL A 115 -6.37 -9.41 6.76
CA VAL A 115 -6.29 -8.06 7.35
C VAL A 115 -7.70 -7.65 7.80
N GLY A 116 -7.96 -7.62 9.10
CA GLY A 116 -9.27 -7.25 9.61
C GLY A 116 -9.26 -6.79 11.07
N ALA A 117 -10.16 -5.85 11.42
CA ALA A 117 -10.37 -5.35 12.77
C ALA A 117 -11.18 -6.35 13.61
N LYS A 118 -10.74 -6.63 14.84
CA LYS A 118 -11.44 -7.49 15.82
C LYS A 118 -12.10 -6.64 16.91
N ASP A 119 -13.28 -7.10 17.36
CA ASP A 119 -14.18 -6.44 18.30
C ASP A 119 -13.67 -6.35 19.76
N ASN A 120 -14.07 -5.30 20.51
CA ASN A 120 -13.48 -4.91 21.79
C ASN A 120 -14.48 -4.86 22.93
N ASN A 121 -14.27 -5.64 24.01
CA ASN A 121 -14.68 -5.23 25.38
C ASN A 121 -14.17 -6.18 26.49
N ASN A 122 -12.94 -5.99 26.99
CA ASN A 122 -12.54 -6.50 28.33
C ASN A 122 -11.14 -5.96 28.73
N SER A 123 -10.90 -5.64 30.00
CA SER A 123 -9.64 -5.03 30.50
C SER A 123 -8.41 -5.97 30.42
N LYS A 124 -8.56 -7.27 30.57
CA LYS A 124 -7.51 -8.27 30.28
C LYS A 124 -7.19 -8.34 28.78
N TYR A 125 -8.15 -8.05 27.95
CA TYR A 125 -8.05 -7.92 26.51
C TYR A 125 -7.22 -6.69 26.11
N LEU A 126 -7.31 -5.57 26.82
CA LEU A 126 -6.50 -4.36 26.56
C LEU A 126 -5.00 -4.61 26.74
N ILE A 127 -4.59 -5.34 27.79
CA ILE A 127 -3.20 -5.66 28.03
C ILE A 127 -2.67 -6.69 27.03
N SER A 128 -3.44 -7.71 26.71
CA SER A 128 -3.09 -8.68 25.66
C SER A 128 -3.02 -8.00 24.28
N ARG A 129 -3.87 -7.02 24.04
CA ARG A 129 -3.92 -6.24 22.79
C ARG A 129 -2.76 -5.26 22.66
N LEU A 130 -2.29 -4.65 23.76
CA LEU A 130 -1.07 -3.83 23.74
C LEU A 130 0.15 -4.67 23.40
N LYS A 131 0.24 -5.90 23.94
CA LYS A 131 1.33 -6.83 23.64
C LYS A 131 1.22 -7.37 22.21
N GLN A 132 0.04 -7.79 21.79
CA GLN A 132 -0.27 -8.28 20.45
C GLN A 132 -0.17 -7.15 19.41
N GLY A 133 -0.58 -5.92 19.76
CA GLY A 133 -0.41 -4.74 18.93
C GLY A 133 1.05 -4.41 18.66
N ARG A 134 1.94 -4.59 19.66
CA ARG A 134 3.38 -4.40 19.50
C ARG A 134 4.03 -5.49 18.62
N GLU A 135 3.58 -6.74 18.75
CA GLU A 135 4.06 -7.85 17.93
C GLU A 135 3.57 -7.70 16.49
N ASN A 136 2.28 -7.42 16.29
CA ASN A 136 1.70 -7.14 14.96
C ASN A 136 2.36 -5.93 14.28
N TYR A 137 2.70 -4.89 15.05
CA TYR A 137 3.42 -3.73 14.52
C TYR A 137 4.84 -4.09 14.07
N LYS A 138 5.55 -4.88 14.86
CA LYS A 138 6.90 -5.36 14.47
C LYS A 138 6.84 -6.23 13.22
N GLU A 139 5.87 -7.13 13.14
CA GLU A 139 5.65 -7.98 11.99
C GLU A 139 5.34 -7.13 10.74
N ALA A 140 4.43 -6.18 10.84
CA ALA A 140 4.11 -5.25 9.74
C ALA A 140 5.33 -4.44 9.29
N MET A 141 6.17 -3.98 10.23
CA MET A 141 7.41 -3.28 9.92
C MET A 141 8.43 -4.17 9.23
N ASN A 142 8.56 -5.42 9.66
CA ASN A 142 9.46 -6.38 9.00
C ASN A 142 8.98 -6.70 7.59
N THR A 143 7.69 -6.97 7.42
CA THR A 143 7.05 -7.19 6.12
C THR A 143 7.30 -6.02 5.16
N SER A 144 7.13 -4.77 5.63
CA SER A 144 7.41 -3.61 4.78
C SER A 144 8.90 -3.48 4.43
N ARG A 145 9.81 -3.78 5.36
CA ARG A 145 11.27 -3.78 5.07
C ARG A 145 11.66 -4.82 4.03
N GLU A 146 11.12 -6.03 4.15
CA GLU A 146 11.34 -7.10 3.17
C GLU A 146 10.83 -6.70 1.79
N GLN A 147 9.63 -6.12 1.72
CA GLN A 147 9.07 -5.60 0.47
C GLN A 147 9.92 -4.48 -0.13
N ILE A 148 10.43 -3.56 0.68
CA ILE A 148 11.34 -2.49 0.24
C ILE A 148 12.69 -3.07 -0.22
N GLY A 149 13.23 -4.05 0.50
CA GLY A 149 14.45 -4.76 0.10
C GLY A 149 14.30 -5.43 -1.27
N PHE A 150 13.21 -6.13 -1.48
CA PHE A 150 12.85 -6.71 -2.77
C PHE A 150 12.73 -5.64 -3.87
N PHE A 151 12.05 -4.53 -3.57
CA PHE A 151 11.91 -3.42 -4.52
C PHE A 151 13.26 -2.85 -4.96
N LEU A 152 14.17 -2.65 -4.01
CA LEU A 152 15.51 -2.14 -4.30
C LEU A 152 16.36 -3.14 -5.09
N GLU A 153 16.22 -4.43 -4.84
CA GLU A 153 16.88 -5.47 -5.63
C GLU A 153 16.43 -5.42 -7.10
N LYS A 154 15.14 -5.26 -7.34
CA LYS A 154 14.56 -5.26 -8.70
C LYS A 154 14.78 -3.95 -9.44
N TYR A 155 14.63 -2.81 -8.76
CA TYR A 155 14.55 -1.49 -9.42
C TYR A 155 15.61 -0.49 -8.96
N GLY A 156 16.49 -0.85 -8.01
CA GLY A 156 17.47 0.07 -7.45
C GLY A 156 18.45 0.62 -8.50
N GLU A 157 18.90 -0.21 -9.45
CA GLU A 157 19.73 0.27 -10.55
C GLU A 157 18.98 1.27 -11.46
N GLU A 158 17.73 1.03 -11.74
CA GLU A 158 16.89 1.94 -12.53
C GLU A 158 16.69 3.27 -11.80
N MET A 159 16.43 3.24 -10.50
CA MET A 159 16.37 4.45 -9.67
C MET A 159 17.63 5.29 -9.80
N LEU A 160 18.80 4.66 -9.66
CA LEU A 160 20.09 5.36 -9.75
C LEU A 160 20.36 5.90 -11.16
N LYS A 161 20.01 5.14 -12.21
CA LYS A 161 20.12 5.59 -13.62
C LYS A 161 19.22 6.79 -13.92
N LYS A 162 18.06 6.86 -13.27
CA LYS A 162 17.10 7.98 -13.40
C LYS A 162 17.42 9.16 -12.46
N GLY A 163 18.46 9.06 -11.64
CA GLY A 163 18.88 10.13 -10.74
C GLY A 163 18.11 10.20 -9.41
N LEU A 164 17.30 9.18 -9.08
CA LEU A 164 16.48 9.09 -7.85
C LEU A 164 17.34 8.61 -6.66
N LYS A 165 18.44 9.32 -6.39
CA LYS A 165 19.42 8.92 -5.37
C LYS A 165 18.91 9.11 -3.94
N ASP A 166 18.11 10.14 -3.72
CA ASP A 166 17.59 10.47 -2.40
C ASP A 166 16.51 9.45 -2.01
N GLU A 167 15.62 9.10 -2.93
CA GLU A 167 14.60 8.07 -2.76
C GLU A 167 15.24 6.69 -2.53
N TYR A 168 16.24 6.33 -3.33
CA TYR A 168 17.02 5.11 -3.15
C TYR A 168 17.66 5.05 -1.76
N SER A 169 18.32 6.13 -1.33
CA SER A 169 18.99 6.19 -0.03
C SER A 169 18.00 6.10 1.13
N LEU A 170 16.84 6.75 1.01
CA LEU A 170 15.77 6.68 2.00
C LEU A 170 15.25 5.24 2.14
N MET A 171 14.92 4.60 1.03
CA MET A 171 14.41 3.23 1.01
C MET A 171 15.45 2.23 1.54
N LYS A 172 16.71 2.37 1.14
CA LYS A 172 17.82 1.53 1.61
C LYS A 172 18.02 1.65 3.12
N LYS A 173 18.08 2.87 3.64
CA LYS A 173 18.19 3.11 5.09
C LYS A 173 17.03 2.49 5.85
N TYR A 174 15.82 2.54 5.31
CA TYR A 174 14.66 1.93 5.93
C TYR A 174 14.74 0.40 5.91
N ALA A 175 15.07 -0.21 4.78
CA ALA A 175 15.23 -1.66 4.68
C ALA A 175 16.28 -2.23 5.64
N GLU A 176 17.38 -1.48 5.86
CA GLU A 176 18.51 -1.87 6.72
C GLU A 176 18.31 -1.49 8.20
N SER A 177 17.20 -0.86 8.60
CA SER A 177 16.97 -0.34 9.96
C SER A 177 16.43 -1.37 10.97
N GLY A 178 16.47 -2.67 10.65
CA GLY A 178 15.96 -3.77 11.47
C GLY A 178 16.93 -4.30 12.50
#